data_2821c625dbc13beceb4d295102f21cd1
#
_entry.id   2821c625dbc13beceb4d295102f21cd1
#
_cell.length_a   1.000
_cell.length_b   1.000
_cell.length_c   1.000
_cell.angle_alpha   90.00
_cell.angle_beta   90.00
_cell.angle_gamma   90.00
#
_symmetry.space_group_name_H-M   'P 1'
#
loop_
_entity.id
_entity.type
_entity.pdbx_description
1 polymer ?
#
loop_
_entity_poly.entity_id
_entity_poly.type
_entity_poly.pdbx_seq_one_letter_code
_entity_poly.pdbx_strand_id
1 'polypeptide(L)'
;MNLTPEEREVGKENYYSALSALDQSPAAEQWKRRDFMKTVLGVGAATGLTTGCKYFGYTPIGDPLRVAVIGTGDEGSVLIGALNPEYVKVVSICDIRPYNIHRAFHGDWSSDAAIAVRPGLISKYGYADERAARKEIKVETDYKKVLEDPSVEAIIIALPLFLHAPVAIDALKAGKHVLTEKLMAHNVAQCKLMGRLAKKENKVLAVGHQRHYSVLYDNAVNLIRWGLLGEIHFIRAQWHRGNLPGSDSWQQPLPIEVDAYEDGKRVKRNFVAEKLKELKDRRNREKDPDRARLLDRQVAQWEAWLADKDVEATKYGYSDFKFDDGRTRSALEELCRWRLFKRTGGGLMAELGSHQLDAASIFVSALRKDGKKAHPLSVHAIGGRHTFPLDRHAEDHVYCTFEFPGPGYDPDFKPGYYDPEMNYPDPKKGIPSYDQDPNKRIVVTYSSIMGNGWGGYGETVMGSKGTLLLEREQEVLLFKNSDTSTKVGVKEDKAGPTLDTQASGKGPSLAKAALDTGGPVSRGYTEEIEHWAWCIRNNAPDQPRCRAEIALGDAVIALACNVAIDNALAGKGGYLQFKEEWYDINSDETPDGSSVKQENETLQAGLS
;
A
#
# COMPACT_ATOMS: atom_id res chain seq x y z
N MET A 1 13.55 4.37 -12.35
CA MET A 1 14.33 4.26 -13.60
C MET A 1 14.61 5.64 -14.13
N ASN A 2 15.79 5.85 -14.73
CA ASN A 2 16.07 7.12 -15.40
C ASN A 2 15.67 7.02 -16.86
N LEU A 3 14.35 7.12 -17.10
CA LEU A 3 13.86 7.28 -18.47
C LEU A 3 14.00 8.76 -18.85
N THR A 4 14.46 9.01 -20.09
CA THR A 4 14.42 10.35 -20.67
C THR A 4 12.96 10.80 -20.88
N PRO A 5 12.69 12.10 -21.03
CA PRO A 5 11.34 12.57 -21.37
C PRO A 5 10.78 11.90 -22.63
N GLU A 6 11.64 11.68 -23.64
CA GLU A 6 11.28 11.02 -24.91
C GLU A 6 10.90 9.54 -24.69
N GLU A 7 11.67 8.80 -23.89
CA GLU A 7 11.35 7.41 -23.55
C GLU A 7 10.03 7.31 -22.77
N ARG A 8 9.74 8.26 -21.87
CA ARG A 8 8.45 8.34 -21.18
C ARG A 8 7.29 8.57 -22.14
N GLU A 9 7.44 9.49 -23.09
CA GLU A 9 6.40 9.75 -24.11
C GLU A 9 6.14 8.50 -24.96
N VAL A 10 7.18 7.81 -25.45
CA VAL A 10 7.04 6.55 -26.19
C VAL A 10 6.29 5.49 -25.37
N GLY A 11 6.64 5.35 -24.09
CA GLY A 11 5.97 4.40 -23.21
C GLY A 11 4.50 4.73 -22.97
N LYS A 12 4.16 6.01 -22.81
CA LYS A 12 2.77 6.50 -22.69
C LYS A 12 1.98 6.27 -23.98
N GLU A 13 2.54 6.68 -25.13
CA GLU A 13 1.90 6.49 -26.42
C GLU A 13 1.58 5.02 -26.70
N ASN A 14 2.53 4.13 -26.45
CA ASN A 14 2.34 2.68 -26.59
C ASN A 14 1.22 2.15 -25.67
N TYR A 15 1.17 2.63 -24.43
CA TYR A 15 0.16 2.23 -23.46
C TYR A 15 -1.25 2.66 -23.91
N TYR A 16 -1.43 3.94 -24.23
CA TYR A 16 -2.73 4.46 -24.66
C TYR A 16 -3.16 3.91 -26.03
N SER A 17 -2.21 3.70 -26.94
CA SER A 17 -2.48 3.04 -28.24
C SER A 17 -2.96 1.61 -28.05
N ALA A 18 -2.33 0.86 -27.12
CA ALA A 18 -2.76 -0.49 -26.78
C ALA A 18 -4.18 -0.51 -26.22
N LEU A 19 -4.50 0.37 -25.27
CA LEU A 19 -5.85 0.48 -24.71
C LEU A 19 -6.88 0.82 -25.79
N SER A 20 -6.59 1.76 -26.69
CA SER A 20 -7.48 2.16 -27.80
C SER A 20 -7.70 1.05 -28.83
N ALA A 21 -6.65 0.27 -29.16
CA ALA A 21 -6.76 -0.84 -30.12
C ALA A 21 -7.62 -1.98 -29.57
N LEU A 22 -7.63 -2.19 -28.27
CA LEU A 22 -8.43 -3.22 -27.61
C LEU A 22 -9.92 -2.88 -27.60
N ASP A 23 -10.26 -1.60 -27.52
CA ASP A 23 -11.65 -1.15 -27.64
C ASP A 23 -12.31 -1.50 -28.99
N GLN A 24 -11.50 -1.70 -30.03
CA GLN A 24 -11.94 -2.05 -31.37
C GLN A 24 -11.91 -3.58 -31.67
N SER A 25 -11.49 -4.40 -30.72
CA SER A 25 -11.32 -5.85 -30.96
C SER A 25 -12.59 -6.66 -30.68
N PRO A 26 -12.85 -7.78 -31.39
CA PRO A 26 -13.96 -8.69 -31.09
C PRO A 26 -13.89 -9.31 -29.68
N ALA A 27 -12.71 -9.39 -29.05
CA ALA A 27 -12.54 -9.83 -27.69
C ALA A 27 -13.16 -8.83 -26.67
N ALA A 28 -13.32 -7.56 -27.03
CA ALA A 28 -13.99 -6.55 -26.24
C ALA A 28 -15.51 -6.79 -26.11
N GLU A 29 -16.12 -7.57 -27.00
CA GLU A 29 -17.54 -7.93 -26.91
C GLU A 29 -17.87 -8.88 -25.75
N GLN A 30 -16.91 -9.65 -25.25
CA GLN A 30 -17.08 -10.50 -24.06
C GLN A 30 -17.00 -9.71 -22.75
N TRP A 31 -16.38 -8.55 -22.76
CA TRP A 31 -16.33 -7.61 -21.63
C TRP A 31 -17.18 -6.42 -22.03
N LYS A 32 -18.24 -6.17 -21.32
CA LYS A 32 -19.22 -5.13 -21.65
C LYS A 32 -18.51 -3.83 -22.07
N ARG A 33 -18.48 -3.58 -23.37
CA ARG A 33 -17.99 -2.37 -24.07
C ARG A 33 -18.32 -1.06 -23.33
N ARG A 34 -19.37 -1.08 -22.55
CA ARG A 34 -19.93 0.04 -21.78
C ARG A 34 -19.02 0.48 -20.64
N ASP A 35 -18.22 -0.40 -20.07
CA ASP A 35 -17.44 -0.12 -18.86
C ASP A 35 -16.05 0.42 -19.21
N PHE A 36 -15.48 -0.02 -20.33
CA PHE A 36 -14.19 0.47 -20.83
C PHE A 36 -14.29 1.89 -21.44
N MET A 37 -15.30 2.15 -22.28
CA MET A 37 -15.49 3.48 -22.91
C MET A 37 -15.78 4.58 -21.89
N LYS A 38 -16.38 4.25 -20.76
CA LYS A 38 -16.59 5.22 -19.67
C LYS A 38 -15.27 5.66 -19.04
N THR A 39 -14.23 4.82 -19.10
CA THR A 39 -12.94 5.11 -18.51
C THR A 39 -12.09 6.02 -19.39
N VAL A 40 -12.03 5.74 -20.69
CA VAL A 40 -11.19 6.51 -21.64
C VAL A 40 -11.80 7.88 -21.97
N LEU A 41 -13.15 7.98 -22.04
CA LEU A 41 -13.86 9.22 -22.36
C LEU A 41 -14.35 10.01 -21.12
N GLY A 42 -14.36 9.40 -19.94
CA GLY A 42 -14.82 10.02 -18.70
C GLY A 42 -13.78 10.86 -17.97
N VAL A 43 -12.55 10.92 -18.44
CA VAL A 43 -11.48 11.79 -17.89
C VAL A 43 -11.58 13.23 -18.37
N GLY A 44 -12.48 13.51 -19.31
CA GLY A 44 -12.77 14.86 -19.81
C GLY A 44 -13.99 15.49 -19.15
N ALA A 45 -13.75 16.47 -18.28
CA ALA A 45 -14.69 17.45 -17.73
C ALA A 45 -15.67 16.95 -16.66
N ALA A 46 -15.35 17.18 -15.44
CA ALA A 46 -16.04 17.84 -14.34
C ALA A 46 -15.51 17.38 -12.97
N THR A 47 -15.02 18.31 -12.21
CA THR A 47 -14.89 18.34 -10.73
C THR A 47 -14.72 17.00 -10.01
N GLY A 48 -13.58 16.79 -9.42
CA GLY A 48 -12.97 15.65 -8.71
C GLY A 48 -13.78 14.79 -7.73
N LEU A 49 -15.06 14.56 -7.93
CA LEU A 49 -15.93 13.85 -6.97
C LEU A 49 -16.68 12.62 -7.56
N THR A 50 -16.44 12.22 -8.80
CA THR A 50 -17.30 11.19 -9.43
C THR A 50 -16.57 10.07 -10.18
N THR A 51 -15.28 9.81 -9.93
CA THR A 51 -14.48 8.95 -10.81
C THR A 51 -14.56 7.45 -10.52
N GLY A 52 -14.61 7.02 -9.25
CA GLY A 52 -14.58 5.61 -8.88
C GLY A 52 -15.85 4.84 -9.24
N CYS A 53 -17.01 5.37 -8.90
CA CYS A 53 -18.32 4.84 -9.25
C CYS A 53 -18.49 4.53 -10.74
N LYS A 54 -17.91 5.40 -11.58
CA LYS A 54 -18.06 5.31 -13.04
C LYS A 54 -17.18 4.23 -13.64
N TYR A 55 -16.02 3.97 -13.05
CA TYR A 55 -15.10 2.97 -13.58
C TYR A 55 -15.55 1.53 -13.30
N PHE A 56 -15.79 1.20 -12.03
CA PHE A 56 -16.15 -0.17 -11.64
C PHE A 56 -17.66 -0.45 -11.67
N GLY A 57 -18.49 0.57 -11.85
CA GLY A 57 -19.94 0.43 -12.00
C GLY A 57 -20.70 0.18 -10.70
N TYR A 58 -20.07 0.35 -9.54
CA TYR A 58 -20.77 0.30 -8.25
C TYR A 58 -21.59 1.59 -8.07
N THR A 59 -22.87 1.46 -7.81
CA THR A 59 -23.77 2.60 -7.56
C THR A 59 -24.18 2.64 -6.10
N PRO A 60 -24.35 3.82 -5.49
CA PRO A 60 -24.84 3.92 -4.11
C PRO A 60 -26.20 3.24 -3.95
N ILE A 61 -26.41 2.56 -2.83
CA ILE A 61 -27.66 1.85 -2.51
C ILE A 61 -28.15 2.29 -1.15
N GLY A 62 -29.38 2.86 -1.12
CA GLY A 62 -29.99 3.34 0.11
C GLY A 62 -29.25 4.54 0.72
N ASP A 63 -29.38 4.71 2.03
CA ASP A 63 -28.68 5.77 2.77
C ASP A 63 -27.18 5.47 2.88
N PRO A 64 -26.33 6.51 2.93
CA PRO A 64 -24.90 6.33 3.17
C PRO A 64 -24.63 5.48 4.41
N LEU A 65 -23.65 4.58 4.29
CA LEU A 65 -23.23 3.70 5.38
C LEU A 65 -22.69 4.53 6.56
N ARG A 66 -23.26 4.35 7.74
CA ARG A 66 -22.78 5.04 8.95
C ARG A 66 -21.56 4.35 9.51
N VAL A 67 -20.43 5.03 9.45
CA VAL A 67 -19.14 4.46 9.84
C VAL A 67 -18.49 5.22 10.99
N ALA A 68 -17.64 4.51 11.73
CA ALA A 68 -16.66 5.12 12.58
C ALA A 68 -15.25 4.90 12.03
N VAL A 69 -14.38 5.90 12.19
CA VAL A 69 -12.95 5.81 11.84
C VAL A 69 -12.15 5.68 13.13
N ILE A 70 -11.49 4.53 13.30
CA ILE A 70 -10.63 4.24 14.45
C ILE A 70 -9.18 4.37 14.01
N GLY A 71 -8.49 5.37 14.58
CA GLY A 71 -7.19 5.85 14.11
C GLY A 71 -7.35 6.92 13.02
N THR A 72 -7.06 8.16 13.39
CA THR A 72 -7.15 9.33 12.49
C THR A 72 -5.79 9.96 12.24
N GLY A 73 -4.73 9.13 12.31
CA GLY A 73 -3.36 9.50 11.98
C GLY A 73 -3.16 9.85 10.50
N ASP A 74 -1.95 9.63 9.99
CA ASP A 74 -1.63 10.00 8.60
C ASP A 74 -2.52 9.27 7.60
N GLU A 75 -2.65 7.94 7.74
CA GLU A 75 -3.45 7.15 6.81
C GLU A 75 -4.95 7.31 7.06
N GLY A 76 -5.41 7.30 8.30
CA GLY A 76 -6.82 7.56 8.61
C GLY A 76 -7.30 8.90 8.07
N SER A 77 -6.45 9.93 8.07
CA SER A 77 -6.76 11.23 7.45
C SER A 77 -6.78 11.17 5.93
N VAL A 78 -5.95 10.31 5.28
CA VAL A 78 -6.04 10.04 3.84
C VAL A 78 -7.35 9.34 3.50
N LEU A 79 -7.73 8.32 4.28
CA LEU A 79 -9.01 7.63 4.09
C LEU A 79 -10.19 8.58 4.26
N ILE A 80 -10.18 9.48 5.27
CA ILE A 80 -11.18 10.54 5.42
C ILE A 80 -11.24 11.42 4.16
N GLY A 81 -10.09 11.78 3.59
CA GLY A 81 -10.03 12.52 2.33
C GLY A 81 -10.59 11.75 1.13
N ALA A 82 -10.48 10.44 1.14
CA ALA A 82 -10.95 9.54 0.08
C ALA A 82 -12.45 9.18 0.17
N LEU A 83 -13.12 9.44 1.30
CA LEU A 83 -14.55 9.12 1.47
C LEU A 83 -15.40 9.78 0.37
N ASN A 84 -16.40 9.05 -0.11
CA ASN A 84 -17.48 9.61 -0.92
C ASN A 84 -18.74 9.74 -0.05
N PRO A 85 -19.25 10.98 0.21
CA PRO A 85 -20.42 11.20 1.06
C PRO A 85 -21.70 10.52 0.59
N GLU A 86 -21.79 10.16 -0.69
CA GLU A 86 -22.94 9.41 -1.23
C GLU A 86 -22.95 7.95 -0.75
N TYR A 87 -21.79 7.39 -0.37
CA TYR A 87 -21.64 6.00 0.08
C TYR A 87 -21.48 5.88 1.58
N VAL A 88 -20.79 6.84 2.19
CA VAL A 88 -20.31 6.74 3.58
C VAL A 88 -20.52 8.04 4.34
N LYS A 89 -21.13 7.94 5.52
CA LYS A 89 -21.27 9.03 6.49
C LYS A 89 -20.48 8.69 7.76
N VAL A 90 -19.48 9.47 8.11
CA VAL A 90 -18.78 9.34 9.39
C VAL A 90 -19.69 9.87 10.50
N VAL A 91 -19.96 9.01 11.50
CA VAL A 91 -20.78 9.34 12.68
C VAL A 91 -19.97 9.31 13.98
N SER A 92 -18.76 8.73 13.93
CA SER A 92 -17.82 8.74 15.06
C SER A 92 -16.39 8.67 14.58
N ILE A 93 -15.47 9.26 15.35
CA ILE A 93 -14.02 9.02 15.22
C ILE A 93 -13.47 8.59 16.57
N CYS A 94 -12.40 7.78 16.54
CA CYS A 94 -11.67 7.37 17.74
C CYS A 94 -10.18 7.52 17.52
N ASP A 95 -9.54 8.35 18.36
CA ASP A 95 -8.07 8.46 18.41
C ASP A 95 -7.65 8.92 19.80
N ILE A 96 -6.48 8.51 20.24
CA ILE A 96 -5.94 8.85 21.57
C ILE A 96 -5.07 10.12 21.54
N ARG A 97 -4.67 10.60 20.35
CA ARG A 97 -3.78 11.73 20.16
C ARG A 97 -4.58 12.99 19.79
N PRO A 98 -4.55 14.05 20.62
CA PRO A 98 -5.12 15.35 20.27
C PRO A 98 -4.70 15.87 18.89
N TYR A 99 -3.45 15.65 18.48
CA TYR A 99 -2.93 16.00 17.16
C TYR A 99 -3.70 15.34 16.01
N ASN A 100 -3.98 14.05 16.13
CA ASN A 100 -4.71 13.29 15.12
C ASN A 100 -6.19 13.69 15.07
N ILE A 101 -6.83 13.89 16.24
CA ILE A 101 -8.22 14.37 16.32
C ILE A 101 -8.36 15.74 15.67
N HIS A 102 -7.42 16.66 15.93
CA HIS A 102 -7.42 17.99 15.31
C HIS A 102 -7.36 17.88 13.78
N ARG A 103 -6.42 17.10 13.24
CA ARG A 103 -6.28 16.91 11.79
C ARG A 103 -7.49 16.21 11.18
N ALA A 104 -8.13 15.28 11.90
CA ALA A 104 -9.35 14.63 11.42
C ALA A 104 -10.47 15.63 11.11
N PHE A 105 -10.60 16.70 11.91
CA PHE A 105 -11.59 17.75 11.65
C PHE A 105 -11.09 18.82 10.68
N HIS A 106 -9.88 19.36 10.90
CA HIS A 106 -9.39 20.57 10.24
C HIS A 106 -8.49 20.32 9.03
N GLY A 107 -8.04 19.08 8.83
CA GLY A 107 -7.07 18.72 7.80
C GLY A 107 -5.62 18.97 8.24
N ASP A 108 -4.69 18.62 7.35
CA ASP A 108 -3.24 18.71 7.59
C ASP A 108 -2.63 19.92 6.87
N TRP A 109 -2.35 20.98 7.62
CA TRP A 109 -1.82 22.25 7.13
C TRP A 109 -0.29 22.33 7.11
N SER A 110 0.39 21.19 7.12
CA SER A 110 1.86 21.14 7.00
C SER A 110 2.37 21.55 5.62
N SER A 111 1.60 21.31 4.56
CA SER A 111 1.88 21.73 3.18
C SER A 111 0.61 21.68 2.32
N ASP A 112 0.65 22.33 1.15
CA ASP A 112 -0.45 22.28 0.16
C ASP A 112 -0.72 20.84 -0.32
N ALA A 113 0.32 20.03 -0.48
CA ALA A 113 0.17 18.62 -0.83
C ALA A 113 -0.49 17.81 0.30
N ALA A 114 -0.18 18.13 1.56
CA ALA A 114 -0.78 17.45 2.71
C ALA A 114 -2.28 17.76 2.83
N ILE A 115 -2.66 19.03 2.75
CA ILE A 115 -4.09 19.42 2.86
C ILE A 115 -4.91 18.93 1.67
N ALA A 116 -4.32 18.80 0.48
CA ALA A 116 -5.01 18.28 -0.70
C ALA A 116 -5.45 16.81 -0.52
N VAL A 117 -4.66 15.99 0.17
CA VAL A 117 -4.99 14.57 0.41
C VAL A 117 -5.63 14.31 1.78
N ARG A 118 -5.50 15.25 2.72
CA ARG A 118 -6.02 15.19 4.10
C ARG A 118 -6.83 16.44 4.43
N PRO A 119 -7.98 16.65 3.76
CA PRO A 119 -8.76 17.89 3.88
C PRO A 119 -9.50 18.04 5.21
N GLY A 120 -9.67 16.94 5.97
CA GLY A 120 -10.44 16.87 7.19
C GLY A 120 -11.96 16.81 6.97
N LEU A 121 -12.67 16.38 8.02
CA LEU A 121 -14.13 16.14 8.00
C LEU A 121 -14.96 17.40 7.75
N ILE A 122 -14.50 18.54 8.28
CA ILE A 122 -15.18 19.83 8.09
C ILE A 122 -15.27 20.14 6.60
N SER A 123 -14.15 20.09 5.90
CA SER A 123 -14.10 20.31 4.45
C SER A 123 -14.83 19.22 3.68
N LYS A 124 -14.64 17.95 4.08
CA LYS A 124 -15.18 16.78 3.37
C LYS A 124 -16.70 16.75 3.33
N TYR A 125 -17.36 17.12 4.43
CA TYR A 125 -18.83 17.12 4.54
C TYR A 125 -19.45 18.53 4.49
N GLY A 126 -18.63 19.58 4.33
CA GLY A 126 -19.12 20.95 4.21
C GLY A 126 -19.68 21.53 5.50
N TYR A 127 -19.18 21.11 6.68
CA TYR A 127 -19.58 21.71 7.94
C TYR A 127 -19.05 23.14 8.06
N ALA A 128 -19.82 24.01 8.73
CA ALA A 128 -19.43 25.40 8.94
C ALA A 128 -18.16 25.52 9.83
N ASP A 129 -18.07 24.68 10.83
CA ASP A 129 -16.96 24.62 11.80
C ASP A 129 -16.94 23.28 12.55
N GLU A 130 -15.97 23.09 13.45
CA GLU A 130 -15.86 21.88 14.27
C GLU A 130 -17.06 21.71 15.22
N ARG A 131 -17.62 22.79 15.74
CA ARG A 131 -18.81 22.73 16.61
C ARG A 131 -20.02 22.17 15.87
N ALA A 132 -20.20 22.55 14.61
CA ALA A 132 -21.24 21.99 13.75
C ALA A 132 -20.99 20.51 13.46
N ALA A 133 -19.74 20.15 13.13
CA ALA A 133 -19.35 18.75 12.86
C ALA A 133 -19.54 17.85 14.09
N ARG A 134 -19.18 18.31 15.29
CA ARG A 134 -19.31 17.55 16.56
C ARG A 134 -20.77 17.33 17.02
N LYS A 135 -21.76 17.98 16.40
CA LYS A 135 -23.16 17.63 16.65
C LYS A 135 -23.56 16.32 15.97
N GLU A 136 -22.87 15.95 14.90
CA GLU A 136 -23.15 14.74 14.12
C GLU A 136 -22.07 13.66 14.27
N ILE A 137 -20.85 14.06 14.62
CA ILE A 137 -19.67 13.17 14.73
C ILE A 137 -19.21 13.11 16.18
N LYS A 138 -19.37 11.95 16.81
CA LYS A 138 -18.85 11.69 18.16
C LYS A 138 -17.34 11.53 18.13
N VAL A 139 -16.68 11.91 19.22
CA VAL A 139 -15.24 11.76 19.40
C VAL A 139 -14.98 10.91 20.63
N GLU A 140 -14.31 9.79 20.43
CA GLU A 140 -13.96 8.85 21.50
C GLU A 140 -12.45 8.63 21.56
N THR A 141 -11.95 8.25 22.72
CA THR A 141 -10.57 7.79 22.93
C THR A 141 -10.50 6.29 23.24
N ASP A 142 -11.65 5.68 23.47
CA ASP A 142 -11.82 4.24 23.68
C ASP A 142 -12.68 3.67 22.55
N TYR A 143 -12.07 2.83 21.72
CA TYR A 143 -12.79 2.21 20.60
C TYR A 143 -13.93 1.31 21.03
N LYS A 144 -13.91 0.74 22.24
CA LYS A 144 -14.98 -0.11 22.76
C LYS A 144 -16.30 0.65 22.85
N LYS A 145 -16.26 1.92 23.26
CA LYS A 145 -17.44 2.80 23.26
C LYS A 145 -18.01 3.03 21.87
N VAL A 146 -17.14 3.08 20.86
CA VAL A 146 -17.56 3.17 19.45
C VAL A 146 -18.29 1.91 19.03
N LEU A 147 -17.82 0.73 19.46
CA LEU A 147 -18.44 -0.55 19.12
C LEU A 147 -19.81 -0.74 19.78
N GLU A 148 -20.01 -0.16 20.97
CA GLU A 148 -21.30 -0.17 21.71
C GLU A 148 -22.35 0.75 21.06
N ASP A 149 -21.96 1.69 20.20
CA ASP A 149 -22.88 2.63 19.57
C ASP A 149 -23.72 1.93 18.46
N PRO A 150 -25.06 1.81 18.64
CA PRO A 150 -25.91 1.17 17.64
C PRO A 150 -26.07 2.00 16.35
N SER A 151 -25.71 3.28 16.38
CA SER A 151 -25.74 4.12 15.17
C SER A 151 -24.60 3.79 14.22
N VAL A 152 -23.54 3.14 14.66
CA VAL A 152 -22.38 2.73 13.86
C VAL A 152 -22.68 1.38 13.21
N GLU A 153 -22.64 1.30 11.89
CA GLU A 153 -22.87 0.06 11.12
C GLU A 153 -21.55 -0.64 10.80
N ALA A 154 -20.48 0.14 10.57
CA ALA A 154 -19.21 -0.38 10.12
C ALA A 154 -18.03 0.46 10.63
N ILE A 155 -16.85 -0.14 10.65
CA ILE A 155 -15.61 0.43 11.20
C ILE A 155 -14.54 0.48 10.11
N ILE A 156 -13.88 1.64 10.00
CA ILE A 156 -12.62 1.81 9.25
C ILE A 156 -11.49 1.85 10.28
N ILE A 157 -10.50 0.94 10.17
CA ILE A 157 -9.36 0.82 11.09
C ILE A 157 -8.10 1.29 10.40
N ALA A 158 -7.46 2.34 10.94
CA ALA A 158 -6.18 2.87 10.47
C ALA A 158 -5.22 3.12 11.65
N LEU A 159 -4.93 2.06 12.36
CA LEU A 159 -4.12 2.00 13.58
C LEU A 159 -2.70 1.49 13.28
N PRO A 160 -1.75 1.57 14.22
CA PRO A 160 -0.53 0.77 14.16
C PRO A 160 -0.82 -0.73 14.06
N LEU A 161 0.00 -1.45 13.30
CA LEU A 161 -0.27 -2.81 12.84
C LEU A 161 -0.68 -3.81 13.94
N PHE A 162 -0.06 -3.72 15.13
CA PHE A 162 -0.36 -4.64 16.24
C PHE A 162 -1.79 -4.50 16.79
N LEU A 163 -2.50 -3.41 16.48
CA LEU A 163 -3.88 -3.15 16.89
C LEU A 163 -4.93 -3.54 15.83
N HIS A 164 -4.51 -3.90 14.60
CA HIS A 164 -5.46 -4.25 13.55
C HIS A 164 -6.35 -5.43 13.96
N ALA A 165 -5.74 -6.56 14.33
CA ALA A 165 -6.50 -7.76 14.68
C ALA A 165 -7.35 -7.61 15.95
N PRO A 166 -6.83 -7.11 17.08
CA PRO A 166 -7.66 -6.92 18.28
C PRO A 166 -8.90 -6.09 18.01
N VAL A 167 -8.76 -4.93 17.38
CA VAL A 167 -9.88 -4.02 17.12
C VAL A 167 -10.85 -4.60 16.08
N ALA A 168 -10.34 -5.23 15.01
CA ALA A 168 -11.17 -5.85 14.00
C ALA A 168 -11.99 -7.04 14.56
N ILE A 169 -11.38 -7.88 15.40
CA ILE A 169 -12.05 -9.01 16.05
C ILE A 169 -13.15 -8.52 16.98
N ASP A 170 -12.88 -7.50 17.80
CA ASP A 170 -13.91 -6.93 18.68
C ASP A 170 -15.04 -6.29 17.88
N ALA A 171 -14.73 -5.59 16.78
CA ALA A 171 -15.73 -5.01 15.90
C ALA A 171 -16.62 -6.07 15.24
N LEU A 172 -16.03 -7.16 14.73
CA LEU A 172 -16.77 -8.28 14.14
C LEU A 172 -17.68 -8.95 15.16
N LYS A 173 -17.19 -9.20 16.42
CA LYS A 173 -17.99 -9.73 17.53
C LYS A 173 -19.15 -8.80 17.92
N ALA A 174 -18.94 -7.48 17.82
CA ALA A 174 -19.98 -6.48 18.04
C ALA A 174 -20.95 -6.33 16.86
N GLY A 175 -20.85 -7.21 15.85
CA GLY A 175 -21.72 -7.22 14.68
C GLY A 175 -21.45 -6.11 13.66
N LYS A 176 -20.28 -5.45 13.71
CA LYS A 176 -19.90 -4.40 12.77
C LYS A 176 -19.18 -4.97 11.56
N HIS A 177 -19.35 -4.36 10.38
CA HIS A 177 -18.51 -4.63 9.22
C HIS A 177 -17.18 -3.91 9.37
N VAL A 178 -16.11 -4.41 8.74
CA VAL A 178 -14.75 -3.89 8.93
C VAL A 178 -14.06 -3.63 7.60
N LEU A 179 -13.44 -2.47 7.47
CA LEU A 179 -12.34 -2.16 6.56
C LEU A 179 -11.12 -1.84 7.43
N THR A 180 -10.09 -2.67 7.39
CA THR A 180 -8.84 -2.40 8.09
C THR A 180 -7.73 -2.06 7.11
N GLU A 181 -6.85 -1.14 7.48
CA GLU A 181 -5.64 -0.88 6.71
C GLU A 181 -4.75 -2.13 6.60
N LYS A 182 -3.85 -2.11 5.59
CA LYS A 182 -2.83 -3.13 5.40
C LYS A 182 -1.68 -2.93 6.42
N LEU A 183 -0.90 -3.89 6.75
CA LEU A 183 -1.04 -5.33 6.53
C LEU A 183 -2.25 -5.82 7.33
N MET A 184 -2.88 -6.94 6.90
CA MET A 184 -4.11 -7.42 7.55
C MET A 184 -3.98 -7.53 9.07
N ALA A 185 -2.87 -8.12 9.58
CA ALA A 185 -2.54 -8.21 10.99
C ALA A 185 -1.03 -8.36 11.21
N HIS A 186 -0.62 -8.34 12.48
CA HIS A 186 0.78 -8.39 12.90
C HIS A 186 1.42 -9.77 12.71
N ASN A 187 0.64 -10.85 12.74
CA ASN A 187 1.07 -12.21 12.47
C ASN A 187 0.00 -13.00 11.69
N VAL A 188 0.41 -14.14 11.11
CA VAL A 188 -0.47 -14.93 10.24
C VAL A 188 -1.62 -15.59 11.01
N ALA A 189 -1.41 -15.98 12.26
CA ALA A 189 -2.48 -16.57 13.08
C ALA A 189 -3.62 -15.57 13.31
N GLN A 190 -3.31 -14.30 13.59
CA GLN A 190 -4.28 -13.22 13.71
C GLN A 190 -5.07 -13.00 12.41
N CYS A 191 -4.39 -13.01 11.26
CA CYS A 191 -5.06 -12.90 9.95
C CYS A 191 -6.10 -14.01 9.77
N LYS A 192 -5.75 -15.26 10.07
CA LYS A 192 -6.65 -16.41 9.99
C LYS A 192 -7.85 -16.28 10.92
N LEU A 193 -7.63 -15.82 12.15
CA LEU A 193 -8.71 -15.59 13.13
C LEU A 193 -9.69 -14.53 12.66
N MET A 194 -9.20 -13.40 12.13
CA MET A 194 -10.05 -12.34 11.57
C MET A 194 -10.94 -12.87 10.44
N GLY A 195 -10.38 -13.61 9.49
CA GLY A 195 -11.13 -14.15 8.38
C GLY A 195 -12.16 -15.22 8.79
N ARG A 196 -11.78 -16.14 9.69
CA ARG A 196 -12.70 -17.14 10.26
C ARG A 196 -13.88 -16.47 10.97
N LEU A 197 -13.60 -15.44 11.75
CA LEU A 197 -14.64 -14.72 12.49
C LEU A 197 -15.55 -13.91 11.56
N ALA A 198 -15.01 -13.20 10.58
CA ALA A 198 -15.81 -12.48 9.60
C ALA A 198 -16.81 -13.39 8.87
N LYS A 199 -16.35 -14.58 8.48
CA LYS A 199 -17.20 -15.61 7.88
C LYS A 199 -18.26 -16.13 8.84
N LYS A 200 -17.88 -16.43 10.09
CA LYS A 200 -18.79 -16.91 11.13
C LYS A 200 -19.90 -15.91 11.42
N GLU A 201 -19.56 -14.64 11.56
CA GLU A 201 -20.48 -13.55 11.88
C GLU A 201 -21.20 -12.99 10.64
N ASN A 202 -20.94 -13.55 9.45
CA ASN A 202 -21.47 -13.08 8.16
C ASN A 202 -21.26 -11.57 7.97
N LYS A 203 -20.04 -11.09 8.22
CA LYS A 203 -19.68 -9.67 8.09
C LYS A 203 -18.70 -9.44 6.94
N VAL A 204 -18.83 -8.31 6.29
CA VAL A 204 -17.86 -7.86 5.29
C VAL A 204 -16.59 -7.48 6.02
N LEU A 205 -15.47 -8.15 5.70
CA LEU A 205 -14.11 -7.80 6.09
C LEU A 205 -13.32 -7.51 4.82
N ALA A 206 -12.89 -6.27 4.66
CA ALA A 206 -11.98 -5.82 3.61
C ALA A 206 -10.67 -5.34 4.23
N VAL A 207 -9.58 -5.42 3.47
CA VAL A 207 -8.26 -4.97 3.88
C VAL A 207 -7.73 -3.94 2.86
N GLY A 208 -7.19 -2.85 3.37
CA GLY A 208 -6.77 -1.66 2.63
C GLY A 208 -5.58 -1.83 1.70
N HIS A 209 -5.64 -2.81 0.80
CA HIS A 209 -4.73 -2.93 -0.33
C HIS A 209 -5.33 -2.22 -1.55
N GLN A 210 -5.27 -0.89 -1.54
CA GLN A 210 -5.93 -0.02 -2.51
C GLN A 210 -5.56 -0.30 -3.98
N ARG A 211 -4.43 -0.98 -4.26
CA ARG A 211 -4.03 -1.34 -5.63
C ARG A 211 -4.97 -2.30 -6.32
N HIS A 212 -5.71 -3.11 -5.57
CA HIS A 212 -6.81 -3.92 -6.11
C HIS A 212 -7.95 -3.08 -6.71
N TYR A 213 -7.97 -1.78 -6.39
CA TYR A 213 -8.98 -0.81 -6.81
C TYR A 213 -8.42 0.34 -7.65
N SER A 214 -7.12 0.37 -7.86
CA SER A 214 -6.49 1.37 -8.73
C SER A 214 -6.78 1.06 -10.19
N VAL A 215 -7.31 2.05 -10.91
CA VAL A 215 -7.60 1.97 -12.35
C VAL A 215 -6.33 1.65 -13.15
N LEU A 216 -5.18 2.17 -12.74
CA LEU A 216 -3.90 1.89 -13.42
C LEU A 216 -3.50 0.42 -13.32
N TYR A 217 -3.67 -0.18 -12.13
CA TYR A 217 -3.36 -1.60 -11.92
C TYR A 217 -4.38 -2.51 -12.62
N ASP A 218 -5.66 -2.15 -12.62
CA ASP A 218 -6.69 -2.90 -13.35
C ASP A 218 -6.42 -2.91 -14.87
N ASN A 219 -6.04 -1.75 -15.43
CA ASN A 219 -5.61 -1.67 -16.83
C ASN A 219 -4.34 -2.49 -17.10
N ALA A 220 -3.36 -2.45 -16.23
CA ALA A 220 -2.14 -3.25 -16.35
C ALA A 220 -2.46 -4.76 -16.37
N VAL A 221 -3.34 -5.21 -15.47
CA VAL A 221 -3.85 -6.60 -15.44
C VAL A 221 -4.51 -6.98 -16.75
N ASN A 222 -5.31 -6.08 -17.32
CA ASN A 222 -5.97 -6.32 -18.61
C ASN A 222 -4.96 -6.44 -19.75
N LEU A 223 -3.93 -5.57 -19.81
CA LEU A 223 -2.86 -5.69 -20.82
C LEU A 223 -2.11 -7.02 -20.74
N ILE A 224 -1.88 -7.52 -19.52
CA ILE A 224 -1.28 -8.84 -19.28
C ILE A 224 -2.20 -9.95 -19.78
N ARG A 225 -3.47 -9.96 -19.40
CA ARG A 225 -4.47 -10.96 -19.80
C ARG A 225 -4.66 -11.04 -21.31
N TRP A 226 -4.51 -9.92 -22.00
CA TRP A 226 -4.59 -9.86 -23.46
C TRP A 226 -3.31 -10.28 -24.17
N GLY A 227 -2.27 -10.65 -23.42
CA GLY A 227 -1.04 -11.19 -23.95
C GLY A 227 -0.13 -10.14 -24.61
N LEU A 228 -0.32 -8.86 -24.34
CA LEU A 228 0.49 -7.78 -24.92
C LEU A 228 1.95 -7.83 -24.48
N LEU A 229 2.20 -8.32 -23.25
CA LEU A 229 3.55 -8.52 -22.76
C LEU A 229 4.15 -9.86 -23.23
N GLY A 230 3.33 -10.74 -23.82
CA GLY A 230 3.73 -12.13 -24.07
C GLY A 230 3.86 -12.88 -22.75
N GLU A 231 4.91 -13.68 -22.61
CA GLU A 231 5.14 -14.53 -21.46
C GLU A 231 5.97 -13.79 -20.41
N ILE A 232 5.34 -13.51 -19.26
CA ILE A 232 6.03 -12.83 -18.15
C ILE A 232 7.00 -13.81 -17.51
N HIS A 233 8.24 -13.37 -17.35
CA HIS A 233 9.31 -14.17 -16.74
C HIS A 233 10.03 -13.46 -15.59
N PHE A 234 9.89 -12.12 -15.48
CA PHE A 234 10.55 -11.34 -14.45
C PHE A 234 9.71 -10.13 -14.04
N ILE A 235 9.63 -9.89 -12.73
CA ILE A 235 9.06 -8.67 -12.16
C ILE A 235 10.06 -8.07 -11.18
N ARG A 236 10.36 -6.78 -11.36
CA ARG A 236 11.13 -6.00 -10.40
C ARG A 236 10.19 -5.06 -9.67
N ALA A 237 10.12 -5.18 -8.37
CA ALA A 237 9.38 -4.32 -7.47
C ALA A 237 10.34 -3.59 -6.53
N GLN A 238 10.06 -2.35 -6.19
CA GLN A 238 10.93 -1.58 -5.30
C GLN A 238 10.15 -0.50 -4.54
N TRP A 239 10.67 -0.14 -3.34
CA TRP A 239 10.25 1.07 -2.64
C TRP A 239 11.44 1.68 -1.88
N HIS A 240 12.03 2.71 -2.45
CA HIS A 240 13.16 3.42 -1.87
C HIS A 240 12.71 4.76 -1.27
N ARG A 241 13.29 5.13 -0.14
CA ARG A 241 12.99 6.39 0.55
C ARG A 241 14.27 7.13 0.90
N GLY A 242 14.23 8.46 0.80
CA GLY A 242 15.34 9.36 1.17
C GLY A 242 15.46 9.61 2.67
N ASN A 243 14.88 8.75 3.52
CA ASN A 243 15.01 8.87 4.97
C ASN A 243 16.47 8.65 5.39
N LEU A 244 17.04 9.57 6.14
CA LEU A 244 18.41 9.53 6.67
C LEU A 244 18.41 9.76 8.18
N PRO A 245 19.43 9.31 8.92
CA PRO A 245 19.61 9.71 10.31
C PRO A 245 19.54 11.25 10.44
N GLY A 246 18.66 11.72 11.32
CA GLY A 246 18.39 13.16 11.52
C GLY A 246 17.42 13.79 10.50
N SER A 247 17.01 13.07 9.45
CA SER A 247 16.00 13.49 8.47
C SER A 247 15.11 12.32 8.08
N ASP A 248 14.48 11.70 9.08
CA ASP A 248 13.65 10.51 8.93
C ASP A 248 12.18 10.84 9.17
N SER A 249 11.34 10.66 8.16
CA SER A 249 9.90 10.88 8.25
C SER A 249 9.20 9.96 9.26
N TRP A 250 9.81 8.84 9.63
CA TRP A 250 9.31 7.94 10.66
C TRP A 250 9.73 8.35 12.08
N GLN A 251 10.79 9.14 12.18
CA GLN A 251 11.29 9.70 13.45
C GLN A 251 10.73 11.08 13.72
N GLN A 252 9.40 11.17 13.84
CA GLN A 252 8.71 12.44 14.09
C GLN A 252 9.20 13.10 15.40
N PRO A 253 9.19 14.45 15.49
CA PRO A 253 9.46 15.16 16.74
C PRO A 253 8.53 14.69 17.86
N LEU A 254 9.08 14.54 19.06
CA LEU A 254 8.28 14.21 20.24
C LEU A 254 7.78 15.50 20.92
N PRO A 255 6.56 15.47 21.48
CA PRO A 255 5.98 16.63 22.18
C PRO A 255 6.55 16.86 23.59
N ILE A 256 7.65 16.18 23.92
CA ILE A 256 8.37 16.23 25.20
C ILE A 256 9.81 16.67 25.00
N GLU A 257 10.51 16.98 26.09
CA GLU A 257 11.95 17.21 26.03
C GLU A 257 12.72 15.93 25.71
N VAL A 258 13.62 16.04 24.75
CA VAL A 258 14.53 14.98 24.34
C VAL A 258 15.98 15.47 24.41
N ASP A 259 16.91 14.54 24.54
CA ASP A 259 18.33 14.85 24.42
C ASP A 259 18.68 15.23 22.98
N ALA A 260 19.34 16.36 22.84
CA ALA A 260 19.94 16.83 21.60
C ALA A 260 21.40 17.23 21.86
N TYR A 261 22.17 17.39 20.78
CA TYR A 261 23.57 17.80 20.88
C TYR A 261 23.74 19.13 20.12
N GLU A 262 24.23 20.14 20.80
CA GLU A 262 24.59 21.44 20.25
C GLU A 262 26.06 21.71 20.58
N ASP A 263 26.88 21.97 19.57
CA ASP A 263 28.33 22.18 19.71
C ASP A 263 29.02 21.09 20.56
N GLY A 264 28.59 19.82 20.38
CA GLY A 264 29.12 18.67 21.10
C GLY A 264 28.64 18.54 22.56
N LYS A 265 27.78 19.44 23.04
CA LYS A 265 27.19 19.39 24.37
C LYS A 265 25.78 18.83 24.35
N ARG A 266 25.46 17.96 25.29
CA ARG A 266 24.12 17.45 25.50
C ARG A 266 23.22 18.53 26.06
N VAL A 267 22.11 18.82 25.40
CA VAL A 267 21.08 19.78 25.78
C VAL A 267 19.72 19.11 25.77
N LYS A 268 18.76 19.67 26.51
CA LYS A 268 17.35 19.25 26.46
C LYS A 268 16.59 20.17 25.51
N ARG A 269 15.87 19.60 24.55
CA ARG A 269 15.05 20.36 23.60
C ARG A 269 13.67 19.74 23.43
N ASN A 270 12.66 20.58 23.28
CA ASN A 270 11.33 20.18 22.82
C ASN A 270 11.07 20.82 21.44
N PHE A 271 11.37 20.07 20.39
CA PHE A 271 11.27 20.55 19.01
C PHE A 271 9.84 20.96 18.61
N VAL A 272 8.81 20.31 19.20
CA VAL A 272 7.40 20.69 18.95
C VAL A 272 7.10 22.05 19.60
N ALA A 273 7.51 22.26 20.83
CA ALA A 273 7.32 23.55 21.53
C ALA A 273 8.10 24.69 20.87
N GLU A 274 9.33 24.44 20.44
CA GLU A 274 10.15 25.40 19.72
C GLU A 274 9.53 25.81 18.40
N LYS A 275 9.05 24.84 17.60
CA LYS A 275 8.38 25.12 16.33
C LYS A 275 7.06 25.87 16.53
N LEU A 276 6.30 25.50 17.55
CA LEU A 276 5.08 26.23 17.91
C LEU A 276 5.39 27.70 18.25
N LYS A 277 6.45 27.96 19.04
CA LYS A 277 6.89 29.32 19.35
C LYS A 277 7.27 30.09 18.08
N GLU A 278 8.06 29.48 17.18
CA GLU A 278 8.43 30.08 15.89
C GLU A 278 7.18 30.48 15.09
N LEU A 279 6.19 29.58 14.99
CA LEU A 279 4.95 29.83 14.25
C LEU A 279 4.14 30.98 14.87
N LYS A 280 4.02 31.02 16.21
CA LYS A 280 3.37 32.14 16.94
C LYS A 280 4.07 33.47 16.69
N ASP A 281 5.40 33.50 16.75
CA ASP A 281 6.19 34.70 16.48
C ASP A 281 6.06 35.18 15.03
N ARG A 282 5.98 34.26 14.08
CA ARG A 282 5.70 34.57 12.65
C ARG A 282 4.28 35.12 12.49
N ARG A 283 3.28 34.48 13.12
CA ARG A 283 1.88 34.91 13.06
C ARG A 283 1.70 36.33 13.62
N ASN A 284 2.34 36.66 14.72
CA ASN A 284 2.27 38.00 15.34
C ASN A 284 2.85 39.11 14.44
N ARG A 285 3.77 38.78 13.55
CA ARG A 285 4.41 39.72 12.62
C ARG A 285 3.72 39.77 11.24
N GLU A 286 2.88 38.77 10.91
CA GLU A 286 2.24 38.69 9.60
C GLU A 286 1.08 39.69 9.48
N LYS A 287 1.09 40.45 8.40
CA LYS A 287 0.07 41.47 8.09
C LYS A 287 -0.85 41.05 6.94
N ASP A 288 -0.41 40.13 6.09
CA ASP A 288 -1.23 39.62 5.02
C ASP A 288 -2.33 38.70 5.59
N PRO A 289 -3.62 38.99 5.30
CA PRO A 289 -4.73 38.22 5.91
C PRO A 289 -4.74 36.74 5.53
N ASP A 290 -4.32 36.39 4.32
CA ASP A 290 -4.36 34.98 3.86
C ASP A 290 -3.25 34.18 4.50
N ARG A 291 -2.04 34.75 4.56
CA ARG A 291 -0.90 34.16 5.28
C ARG A 291 -1.14 34.07 6.78
N ALA A 292 -1.78 35.10 7.34
CA ALA A 292 -2.18 35.09 8.74
C ALA A 292 -3.12 33.92 9.04
N ARG A 293 -4.17 33.73 8.21
CA ARG A 293 -5.09 32.59 8.34
C ARG A 293 -4.39 31.23 8.21
N LEU A 294 -3.44 31.09 7.29
CA LEU A 294 -2.63 29.88 7.16
C LEU A 294 -1.81 29.62 8.44
N LEU A 295 -1.16 30.66 8.96
CA LEU A 295 -0.38 30.56 10.21
C LEU A 295 -1.26 30.24 11.41
N ASP A 296 -2.49 30.79 11.49
CA ASP A 296 -3.45 30.45 12.55
C ASP A 296 -3.78 28.94 12.53
N ARG A 297 -4.01 28.35 11.36
CA ARG A 297 -4.25 26.90 11.19
C ARG A 297 -3.02 26.07 11.58
N GLN A 298 -1.84 26.49 11.18
CA GLN A 298 -0.59 25.83 11.55
C GLN A 298 -0.33 25.91 13.05
N VAL A 299 -0.54 27.06 13.67
CA VAL A 299 -0.41 27.24 15.14
C VAL A 299 -1.35 26.29 15.86
N ALA A 300 -2.64 26.25 15.50
CA ALA A 300 -3.62 25.35 16.13
C ALA A 300 -3.22 23.87 15.97
N GLN A 301 -2.73 23.47 14.80
CA GLN A 301 -2.25 22.11 14.55
C GLN A 301 -1.04 21.75 15.43
N TRP A 302 -0.09 22.66 15.62
CA TRP A 302 1.09 22.42 16.47
C TRP A 302 0.77 22.51 17.96
N GLU A 303 -0.23 23.30 18.37
CA GLU A 303 -0.78 23.27 19.72
C GLU A 303 -1.39 21.92 20.07
N ALA A 304 -2.18 21.36 19.14
CA ALA A 304 -2.72 20.02 19.29
C ALA A 304 -1.60 18.95 19.35
N TRP A 305 -0.53 19.11 18.56
CA TRP A 305 0.63 18.20 18.65
C TRP A 305 1.33 18.29 20.01
N LEU A 306 1.53 19.48 20.53
CA LEU A 306 2.15 19.65 21.85
C LEU A 306 1.28 19.03 22.96
N ALA A 307 -0.04 19.01 22.80
CA ALA A 307 -0.95 18.38 23.76
C ALA A 307 -0.83 16.84 23.81
N ASP A 308 -0.26 16.19 22.79
CA ASP A 308 0.01 14.75 22.82
C ASP A 308 0.94 14.33 23.98
N LYS A 309 1.69 15.26 24.57
CA LYS A 309 2.53 15.01 25.76
C LYS A 309 1.74 14.44 26.96
N ASP A 310 0.45 14.75 27.03
CA ASP A 310 -0.42 14.35 28.12
C ASP A 310 -1.12 13.01 27.90
N VAL A 311 -0.82 12.33 26.77
CA VAL A 311 -1.38 11.01 26.46
C VAL A 311 -0.70 9.93 27.30
N GLU A 312 -1.47 9.23 28.11
CA GLU A 312 -1.02 8.07 28.89
C GLU A 312 -0.92 6.82 27.99
N ALA A 313 0.12 6.77 27.15
CA ALA A 313 0.27 5.76 26.10
C ALA A 313 0.23 4.31 26.62
N THR A 314 0.67 4.07 27.85
CA THR A 314 0.63 2.75 28.49
C THR A 314 -0.78 2.17 28.63
N LYS A 315 -1.80 3.02 28.79
CA LYS A 315 -3.20 2.58 28.85
C LYS A 315 -3.71 1.96 27.54
N TYR A 316 -2.99 2.19 26.46
CA TYR A 316 -3.37 1.79 25.10
C TYR A 316 -2.43 0.74 24.49
N GLY A 317 -1.71 0.00 25.36
CA GLY A 317 -0.86 -1.11 24.93
C GLY A 317 0.55 -0.71 24.46
N TYR A 318 0.94 0.56 24.58
CA TYR A 318 2.34 0.98 24.34
C TYR A 318 3.18 0.80 25.62
N SER A 319 4.48 0.59 25.43
CA SER A 319 5.36 0.26 26.58
C SER A 319 6.69 0.97 26.52
N ASP A 320 7.25 1.22 27.71
CA ASP A 320 8.66 1.58 27.83
C ASP A 320 9.54 0.42 27.40
N PHE A 321 10.70 0.72 26.85
CA PHE A 321 11.67 -0.27 26.40
C PHE A 321 13.09 0.20 26.66
N LYS A 322 13.98 -0.75 27.00
CA LYS A 322 15.41 -0.51 27.14
C LYS A 322 16.16 -1.28 26.07
N PHE A 323 16.92 -0.56 25.25
CA PHE A 323 17.80 -1.15 24.25
C PHE A 323 19.06 -1.76 24.89
N ASP A 324 19.73 -2.67 24.18
CA ASP A 324 20.95 -3.35 24.67
C ASP A 324 22.09 -2.39 24.96
N ASP A 325 22.15 -1.24 24.28
CA ASP A 325 23.13 -0.17 24.54
C ASP A 325 22.78 0.73 25.75
N GLY A 326 21.70 0.40 26.46
CA GLY A 326 21.26 1.10 27.66
C GLY A 326 20.35 2.30 27.43
N ARG A 327 20.11 2.72 26.18
CA ARG A 327 19.11 3.77 25.87
C ARG A 327 17.71 3.26 26.22
N THR A 328 16.84 4.20 26.58
CA THR A 328 15.43 3.92 26.87
C THR A 328 14.52 4.63 25.88
N ARG A 329 13.42 4.00 25.56
CA ARG A 329 12.30 4.54 24.79
C ARG A 329 11.07 4.55 25.70
N SER A 330 10.35 5.67 25.76
CA SER A 330 9.09 5.76 26.48
C SER A 330 7.93 5.18 25.66
N ALA A 331 6.85 4.80 26.36
CA ALA A 331 5.59 4.41 25.71
C ALA A 331 5.04 5.51 24.79
N LEU A 332 5.20 6.78 25.16
CA LEU A 332 4.82 7.91 24.31
C LEU A 332 5.67 7.97 23.02
N GLU A 333 6.97 7.69 23.11
CA GLU A 333 7.81 7.60 21.93
C GLU A 333 7.40 6.43 21.04
N GLU A 334 7.09 5.28 21.61
CA GLU A 334 6.57 4.14 20.86
C GLU A 334 5.26 4.49 20.15
N LEU A 335 4.36 5.20 20.79
CA LEU A 335 3.12 5.69 20.17
C LEU A 335 3.40 6.65 19.00
N CYS A 336 4.26 7.65 19.20
CA CYS A 336 4.53 8.66 18.18
C CYS A 336 5.35 8.12 17.01
N ARG A 337 6.23 7.13 17.24
CA ARG A 337 7.20 6.57 16.30
C ARG A 337 7.00 5.07 16.06
N TRP A 338 5.78 4.59 16.15
CA TRP A 338 5.43 3.17 16.12
C TRP A 338 6.03 2.38 14.95
N ARG A 339 6.28 3.03 13.79
CA ARG A 339 6.91 2.39 12.62
C ARG A 339 8.35 1.96 12.85
N LEU A 340 9.03 2.55 13.83
CA LEU A 340 10.42 2.20 14.15
C LEU A 340 10.55 0.86 14.89
N PHE A 341 9.45 0.30 15.39
CA PHE A 341 9.49 -0.87 16.28
C PHE A 341 8.73 -2.04 15.68
N LYS A 342 9.41 -3.22 15.57
CA LYS A 342 8.80 -4.45 15.02
C LYS A 342 7.50 -4.82 15.75
N ARG A 343 7.46 -4.64 17.07
CA ARG A 343 6.28 -4.95 17.90
C ARG A 343 5.02 -4.18 17.46
N THR A 344 5.15 -2.94 17.07
CA THR A 344 4.02 -2.08 16.72
C THR A 344 3.80 -1.93 15.22
N GLY A 345 4.87 -1.95 14.42
CA GLY A 345 4.82 -1.70 12.97
C GLY A 345 5.14 -2.90 12.08
N GLY A 346 5.70 -3.99 12.63
CA GLY A 346 6.03 -5.19 11.85
C GLY A 346 7.26 -5.09 10.94
N GLY A 347 8.00 -3.97 10.96
CA GLY A 347 9.21 -3.76 10.17
C GLY A 347 8.96 -3.30 8.72
N LEU A 348 10.05 -3.21 7.96
CA LEU A 348 10.04 -2.62 6.63
C LEU A 348 9.23 -3.43 5.61
N MET A 349 9.19 -4.76 5.76
CA MET A 349 8.39 -5.63 4.89
C MET A 349 6.89 -5.43 5.07
N ALA A 350 6.42 -5.32 6.32
CA ALA A 350 5.01 -5.05 6.60
C ALA A 350 4.58 -3.66 6.14
N GLU A 351 5.45 -2.65 6.34
CA GLU A 351 5.11 -1.26 6.03
C GLU A 351 5.16 -0.93 4.53
N LEU A 352 6.21 -1.36 3.81
CA LEU A 352 6.44 -1.02 2.39
C LEU A 352 6.40 -2.24 1.48
N GLY A 353 6.99 -3.36 1.91
CA GLY A 353 7.11 -4.57 1.10
C GLY A 353 5.76 -5.15 0.71
N SER A 354 4.80 -5.14 1.62
CA SER A 354 3.46 -5.67 1.40
C SER A 354 2.77 -5.04 0.18
N HIS A 355 2.88 -3.74 -0.03
CA HIS A 355 2.31 -3.07 -1.19
C HIS A 355 2.87 -3.56 -2.52
N GLN A 356 4.21 -3.66 -2.61
CA GLN A 356 4.87 -3.98 -3.88
C GLN A 356 4.76 -5.47 -4.21
N LEU A 357 4.75 -6.32 -3.19
CA LEU A 357 4.60 -7.77 -3.36
C LEU A 357 3.15 -8.14 -3.68
N ASP A 358 2.17 -7.41 -3.11
CA ASP A 358 0.77 -7.52 -3.52
C ASP A 358 0.61 -7.17 -5.01
N ALA A 359 1.18 -6.05 -5.47
CA ALA A 359 1.16 -5.67 -6.88
C ALA A 359 1.78 -6.75 -7.78
N ALA A 360 2.95 -7.27 -7.42
CA ALA A 360 3.59 -8.34 -8.18
C ALA A 360 2.71 -9.60 -8.22
N SER A 361 2.10 -9.96 -7.09
CA SER A 361 1.16 -11.08 -7.00
C SER A 361 -0.10 -10.86 -7.84
N ILE A 362 -0.64 -9.62 -7.91
CA ILE A 362 -1.75 -9.23 -8.79
C ILE A 362 -1.38 -9.52 -10.26
N PHE A 363 -0.17 -9.13 -10.70
CA PHE A 363 0.26 -9.34 -12.09
C PHE A 363 0.47 -10.83 -12.42
N VAL A 364 1.07 -11.60 -11.51
CA VAL A 364 1.20 -13.06 -11.71
C VAL A 364 -0.18 -13.72 -11.70
N SER A 365 -1.09 -13.29 -10.81
CA SER A 365 -2.47 -13.80 -10.76
C SER A 365 -3.25 -13.54 -12.05
N ALA A 366 -2.92 -12.46 -12.78
CA ALA A 366 -3.54 -12.14 -14.06
C ALA A 366 -3.35 -13.23 -15.13
N LEU A 367 -2.30 -14.05 -14.99
CA LEU A 367 -2.01 -15.17 -15.88
C LEU A 367 -2.81 -16.44 -15.55
N ARG A 368 -3.46 -16.49 -14.39
CA ARG A 368 -4.21 -17.66 -13.92
C ARG A 368 -5.61 -17.67 -14.50
N LYS A 369 -6.05 -18.84 -14.97
CA LYS A 369 -7.41 -19.04 -15.50
C LYS A 369 -8.46 -19.33 -14.41
N ASP A 370 -8.00 -19.74 -13.21
CA ASP A 370 -8.87 -20.12 -12.09
C ASP A 370 -9.31 -18.93 -11.21
N GLY A 371 -8.83 -17.72 -11.51
CA GLY A 371 -9.17 -16.50 -10.77
C GLY A 371 -8.62 -16.44 -9.34
N LYS A 372 -7.79 -17.39 -8.93
CA LYS A 372 -7.16 -17.40 -7.60
C LYS A 372 -5.91 -16.53 -7.57
N LYS A 373 -5.57 -16.04 -6.37
CA LYS A 373 -4.31 -15.34 -6.13
C LYS A 373 -3.13 -16.28 -6.33
N ALA A 374 -2.07 -15.79 -6.99
CA ALA A 374 -0.82 -16.50 -7.12
C ALA A 374 0.01 -16.38 -5.84
N HIS A 375 0.57 -17.50 -5.41
CA HIS A 375 1.45 -17.58 -4.25
C HIS A 375 2.87 -17.93 -4.69
N PRO A 376 3.94 -17.41 -4.04
CA PRO A 376 5.30 -17.79 -4.36
C PRO A 376 5.60 -19.21 -3.88
N LEU A 377 6.54 -19.87 -4.55
CA LEU A 377 7.11 -21.17 -4.19
C LEU A 377 8.18 -21.03 -3.14
N SER A 378 9.01 -20.00 -3.26
CA SER A 378 10.15 -19.76 -2.38
C SER A 378 10.50 -18.29 -2.28
N VAL A 379 11.25 -17.93 -1.24
CA VAL A 379 11.91 -16.64 -1.09
C VAL A 379 13.35 -16.82 -0.61
N HIS A 380 14.24 -16.01 -1.17
CA HIS A 380 15.55 -15.70 -0.61
C HIS A 380 15.53 -14.25 -0.15
N ALA A 381 15.81 -14.01 1.13
CA ALA A 381 15.77 -12.66 1.69
C ALA A 381 16.98 -12.37 2.58
N ILE A 382 17.45 -11.12 2.49
CA ILE A 382 18.39 -10.53 3.42
C ILE A 382 17.91 -9.11 3.75
N GLY A 383 18.27 -8.64 4.92
CA GLY A 383 17.92 -7.30 5.36
C GLY A 383 18.59 -6.98 6.68
N GLY A 384 18.40 -5.77 7.13
CA GLY A 384 18.92 -5.33 8.41
C GLY A 384 18.95 -3.83 8.54
N ARG A 385 19.56 -3.39 9.62
CA ARG A 385 19.83 -1.99 9.88
C ARG A 385 21.30 -1.73 9.50
N HIS A 386 21.49 -1.02 8.39
CA HIS A 386 22.80 -0.77 7.79
C HIS A 386 23.26 0.68 7.93
N THR A 387 22.31 1.62 7.98
CA THR A 387 22.56 3.06 7.95
C THR A 387 22.11 3.76 9.24
N PHE A 388 20.98 3.33 9.80
CA PHE A 388 20.40 3.96 10.98
C PHE A 388 21.03 3.45 12.30
N PRO A 389 21.07 4.29 13.35
CA PRO A 389 21.60 3.91 14.66
C PRO A 389 20.67 2.91 15.39
N LEU A 390 21.09 2.47 16.58
CA LEU A 390 20.34 1.55 17.45
C LEU A 390 19.11 2.23 18.14
N ASP A 391 18.37 3.05 17.41
CA ASP A 391 17.18 3.74 17.92
C ASP A 391 15.86 3.05 17.50
N ARG A 392 15.98 1.93 16.79
CA ARG A 392 14.85 1.21 16.17
C ARG A 392 15.10 -0.29 16.05
N HIS A 393 14.01 -1.06 15.91
CA HIS A 393 14.04 -2.48 15.56
C HIS A 393 13.78 -2.70 14.05
N ALA A 394 13.11 -1.77 13.39
CA ALA A 394 12.82 -1.89 11.95
C ALA A 394 14.12 -1.84 11.13
N GLU A 395 14.15 -2.66 10.10
CA GLU A 395 15.21 -2.66 9.10
C GLU A 395 15.19 -1.33 8.33
N ASP A 396 16.34 -0.95 7.81
CA ASP A 396 16.47 0.16 6.86
C ASP A 396 16.80 -0.32 5.44
N HIS A 397 17.16 -1.59 5.29
CA HIS A 397 17.44 -2.24 4.00
C HIS A 397 16.85 -3.65 4.00
N VAL A 398 16.15 -3.97 2.90
CA VAL A 398 15.59 -5.30 2.65
C VAL A 398 15.75 -5.64 1.17
N TYR A 399 16.19 -6.87 0.87
CA TYR A 399 16.35 -7.42 -0.47
C TYR A 399 15.77 -8.83 -0.51
N CYS A 400 14.88 -9.07 -1.46
CA CYS A 400 14.19 -10.34 -1.60
C CYS A 400 14.14 -10.79 -3.06
N THR A 401 14.23 -12.10 -3.26
CA THR A 401 13.97 -12.75 -4.55
C THR A 401 12.97 -13.88 -4.32
N PHE A 402 11.84 -13.82 -5.00
CA PHE A 402 10.79 -14.81 -4.96
C PHE A 402 10.74 -15.59 -6.27
N GLU A 403 10.36 -16.86 -6.20
CA GLU A 403 9.96 -17.65 -7.34
C GLU A 403 8.45 -17.87 -7.28
N PHE A 404 7.73 -17.51 -8.34
CA PHE A 404 6.31 -17.79 -8.50
C PHE A 404 6.12 -18.88 -9.57
N PRO A 405 5.07 -19.72 -9.47
CA PRO A 405 4.73 -20.66 -10.53
C PRO A 405 4.28 -19.89 -11.78
N GLY A 406 4.87 -20.19 -12.90
CA GLY A 406 4.40 -19.73 -14.21
C GLY A 406 3.20 -20.57 -14.70
N PRO A 407 2.56 -20.16 -15.81
CA PRO A 407 1.52 -20.96 -16.43
C PRO A 407 2.03 -22.37 -16.77
N GLY A 408 1.27 -23.39 -16.39
CA GLY A 408 1.65 -24.79 -16.64
C GLY A 408 2.67 -25.40 -15.66
N TYR A 409 3.11 -24.64 -14.62
CA TYR A 409 4.01 -25.16 -13.60
C TYR A 409 3.43 -26.41 -12.92
N ASP A 410 4.25 -27.46 -12.84
CA ASP A 410 3.93 -28.71 -12.15
C ASP A 410 4.93 -28.91 -10.99
N PRO A 411 4.47 -28.91 -9.73
CA PRO A 411 5.33 -29.10 -8.57
C PRO A 411 5.99 -30.48 -8.52
N ASP A 412 5.39 -31.48 -9.17
CA ASP A 412 5.91 -32.85 -9.22
C ASP A 412 6.95 -33.04 -10.32
N PHE A 413 7.10 -32.07 -11.22
CA PHE A 413 8.12 -32.08 -12.25
C PHE A 413 9.52 -31.95 -11.60
N LYS A 414 10.39 -32.90 -11.89
CA LYS A 414 11.77 -32.93 -11.38
C LYS A 414 12.72 -32.28 -12.40
N PRO A 415 12.98 -30.98 -12.31
CA PRO A 415 13.98 -30.36 -13.18
C PRO A 415 15.37 -30.90 -12.80
N GLY A 416 16.25 -31.07 -13.77
CA GLY A 416 17.64 -31.38 -13.54
C GLY A 416 18.09 -32.77 -14.00
N TYR A 417 17.20 -33.67 -14.32
CA TYR A 417 17.57 -34.82 -15.10
C TYR A 417 17.21 -34.60 -16.57
N TYR A 418 18.18 -34.14 -17.32
CA TYR A 418 18.08 -34.07 -18.77
C TYR A 418 18.63 -35.35 -19.33
N ASP A 419 17.77 -36.30 -19.63
CA ASP A 419 18.14 -37.44 -20.45
C ASP A 419 18.08 -37.04 -21.93
N PRO A 420 19.24 -36.92 -22.61
CA PRO A 420 19.26 -36.49 -24.01
C PRO A 420 18.48 -37.42 -24.91
N GLU A 421 18.31 -38.69 -24.54
CA GLU A 421 17.58 -39.66 -25.33
C GLU A 421 16.07 -39.62 -25.07
N MET A 422 15.67 -39.36 -23.84
CA MET A 422 14.26 -39.38 -23.42
C MET A 422 13.59 -37.99 -23.41
N ASN A 423 14.34 -36.95 -23.10
CA ASN A 423 13.79 -35.59 -22.85
C ASN A 423 14.23 -34.56 -23.89
N TYR A 424 14.92 -34.97 -24.95
CA TYR A 424 15.18 -34.05 -26.04
C TYR A 424 13.84 -33.65 -26.69
N PRO A 425 13.53 -32.34 -26.84
CA PRO A 425 12.35 -31.96 -27.58
C PRO A 425 12.43 -32.64 -28.96
N ASP A 426 11.40 -33.41 -29.31
CA ASP A 426 11.30 -34.01 -30.63
C ASP A 426 11.44 -32.88 -31.65
N PRO A 427 12.49 -32.86 -32.50
CA PRO A 427 12.70 -31.79 -33.48
C PRO A 427 11.53 -31.61 -34.43
N LYS A 428 10.67 -32.65 -34.57
CA LYS A 428 9.44 -32.64 -35.38
C LYS A 428 8.27 -31.97 -34.63
N LYS A 429 8.31 -31.91 -33.31
CA LYS A 429 7.25 -31.32 -32.47
C LYS A 429 7.58 -29.91 -32.01
N GLY A 430 8.81 -29.44 -32.22
CA GLY A 430 9.27 -28.14 -31.76
C GLY A 430 9.56 -28.09 -30.25
N ILE A 431 10.01 -26.93 -29.79
CA ILE A 431 10.21 -26.64 -28.39
C ILE A 431 8.84 -26.35 -27.77
N PRO A 432 8.47 -26.96 -26.63
CA PRO A 432 7.22 -26.61 -25.95
C PRO A 432 7.10 -25.10 -25.75
N SER A 433 5.90 -24.56 -25.90
CA SER A 433 5.64 -23.16 -25.58
C SER A 433 5.82 -22.92 -24.09
N TYR A 434 6.03 -21.67 -23.72
CA TYR A 434 6.25 -21.29 -22.30
C TYR A 434 5.14 -21.78 -21.37
N ASP A 435 3.90 -21.70 -21.81
CA ASP A 435 2.71 -22.14 -21.08
C ASP A 435 2.57 -23.67 -20.98
N GLN A 436 3.43 -24.42 -21.66
CA GLN A 436 3.48 -25.89 -21.66
C GLN A 436 4.69 -26.46 -20.91
N ASP A 437 5.62 -25.60 -20.48
CA ASP A 437 6.80 -26.02 -19.74
C ASP A 437 6.47 -26.17 -18.24
N PRO A 438 6.49 -27.40 -17.70
CA PRO A 438 6.12 -27.65 -16.31
C PRO A 438 7.10 -27.06 -15.30
N ASN A 439 8.27 -26.59 -15.72
CA ASN A 439 9.29 -25.99 -14.85
C ASN A 439 9.28 -24.46 -14.89
N LYS A 440 8.37 -23.85 -15.60
CA LYS A 440 8.36 -22.38 -15.73
C LYS A 440 8.09 -21.67 -14.41
N ARG A 441 8.94 -20.71 -14.14
CA ARG A 441 8.86 -19.85 -12.97
C ARG A 441 8.94 -18.38 -13.38
N ILE A 442 8.29 -17.54 -12.61
CA ILE A 442 8.40 -16.09 -12.72
C ILE A 442 9.20 -15.62 -11.52
N VAL A 443 10.33 -14.97 -11.77
CA VAL A 443 11.15 -14.40 -10.71
C VAL A 443 10.66 -13.00 -10.37
N VAL A 444 10.42 -12.76 -9.09
CA VAL A 444 10.08 -11.44 -8.56
C VAL A 444 11.17 -10.98 -7.61
N THR A 445 11.82 -9.86 -7.93
CA THR A 445 12.76 -9.21 -7.01
C THR A 445 12.10 -8.04 -6.32
N TYR A 446 12.39 -7.88 -5.03
CA TYR A 446 11.97 -6.73 -4.26
C TYR A 446 13.16 -6.12 -3.52
N SER A 447 13.23 -4.79 -3.50
CA SER A 447 14.17 -4.06 -2.67
C SER A 447 13.53 -2.83 -2.03
N SER A 448 13.88 -2.61 -0.76
CA SER A 448 13.55 -1.38 -0.06
C SER A 448 14.82 -0.85 0.62
N ILE A 449 15.12 0.42 0.35
CA ILE A 449 16.30 1.10 0.86
C ILE A 449 15.86 2.41 1.48
N MET A 450 16.24 2.63 2.73
CA MET A 450 16.26 3.94 3.37
C MET A 450 17.62 4.59 3.14
N GLY A 451 17.67 5.91 3.10
CA GLY A 451 18.91 6.66 2.90
C GLY A 451 19.12 7.15 1.48
N ASN A 452 18.43 6.57 0.49
CA ASN A 452 18.46 7.03 -0.88
C ASN A 452 17.12 6.74 -1.58
N GLY A 453 16.39 7.79 -1.92
CA GLY A 453 15.08 7.69 -2.60
C GLY A 453 15.17 7.58 -4.13
N TRP A 454 16.36 7.35 -4.69
CA TRP A 454 16.52 7.24 -6.13
C TRP A 454 15.72 6.07 -6.70
N GLY A 455 14.98 6.30 -7.79
CA GLY A 455 14.07 5.33 -8.38
C GLY A 455 12.70 5.25 -7.69
N GLY A 456 12.51 5.82 -6.49
CA GLY A 456 11.23 5.87 -5.80
C GLY A 456 10.60 4.50 -5.58
N TYR A 457 9.31 4.35 -5.92
CA TYR A 457 8.58 3.09 -5.81
C TYR A 457 7.82 2.77 -7.10
N GLY A 458 7.59 1.48 -7.34
CA GLY A 458 6.87 0.97 -8.50
C GLY A 458 7.32 -0.41 -8.93
N GLU A 459 6.77 -0.87 -10.05
CA GLU A 459 7.00 -2.19 -10.61
C GLU A 459 7.42 -2.12 -12.08
N THR A 460 8.27 -3.06 -12.45
CA THR A 460 8.62 -3.34 -13.85
C THR A 460 8.29 -4.78 -14.15
N VAL A 461 7.36 -5.01 -15.06
CA VAL A 461 6.92 -6.35 -15.49
C VAL A 461 7.51 -6.62 -16.87
N MET A 462 8.37 -7.62 -16.96
CA MET A 462 9.07 -7.98 -18.21
C MET A 462 8.50 -9.27 -18.79
N GLY A 463 8.07 -9.18 -20.03
CA GLY A 463 7.58 -10.29 -20.80
C GLY A 463 8.30 -10.46 -22.14
N SER A 464 8.02 -11.55 -22.83
CA SER A 464 8.69 -11.90 -24.10
C SER A 464 8.36 -10.97 -25.27
N LYS A 465 7.26 -10.17 -25.16
CA LYS A 465 6.82 -9.23 -26.20
C LYS A 465 6.85 -7.78 -25.78
N GLY A 466 7.04 -7.50 -24.49
CA GLY A 466 7.06 -6.13 -24.00
C GLY A 466 7.36 -6.03 -22.52
N THR A 467 7.56 -4.79 -22.06
CA THR A 467 7.79 -4.43 -20.66
C THR A 467 6.77 -3.39 -20.24
N LEU A 468 6.13 -3.64 -19.09
CA LEU A 468 5.22 -2.71 -18.45
C LEU A 468 5.92 -2.10 -17.25
N LEU A 469 5.85 -0.77 -17.13
CA LEU A 469 6.41 -0.02 -16.01
C LEU A 469 5.29 0.75 -15.34
N LEU A 470 5.10 0.52 -14.04
CA LEU A 470 4.24 1.32 -13.17
C LEU A 470 5.12 2.14 -12.25
N GLU A 471 4.95 3.45 -12.25
CA GLU A 471 5.79 4.36 -11.46
C GLU A 471 4.94 5.22 -10.54
N ARG A 472 5.21 5.13 -9.23
CA ARG A 472 4.62 5.95 -8.16
C ARG A 472 3.10 5.96 -8.09
N GLU A 473 2.44 4.92 -8.65
CA GLU A 473 0.96 4.86 -8.77
C GLU A 473 0.37 6.04 -9.56
N GLN A 474 1.16 6.65 -10.46
CA GLN A 474 0.77 7.82 -11.25
C GLN A 474 0.89 7.58 -12.74
N GLU A 475 1.83 6.76 -13.17
CA GLU A 475 2.11 6.50 -14.58
C GLU A 475 2.18 5.00 -14.88
N VAL A 476 1.66 4.63 -16.03
CA VAL A 476 1.87 3.31 -16.65
C VAL A 476 2.46 3.51 -18.03
N LEU A 477 3.60 2.84 -18.28
CA LEU A 477 4.32 2.92 -19.54
C LEU A 477 4.44 1.51 -20.13
N LEU A 478 4.19 1.36 -21.42
CA LEU A 478 4.33 0.11 -22.15
C LEU A 478 5.43 0.23 -23.21
N PHE A 479 6.43 -0.64 -23.14
CA PHE A 479 7.50 -0.74 -24.12
C PHE A 479 7.38 -2.05 -24.88
N LYS A 480 7.33 -2.00 -26.20
CA LYS A 480 7.37 -3.20 -27.05
C LYS A 480 8.81 -3.73 -27.10
N ASN A 481 8.98 -4.98 -27.46
CA ASN A 481 10.30 -5.62 -27.49
C ASN A 481 11.32 -4.85 -28.36
N SER A 482 10.85 -4.25 -29.45
CA SER A 482 11.66 -3.41 -30.33
C SER A 482 12.14 -2.10 -29.66
N ASP A 483 11.40 -1.63 -28.64
CA ASP A 483 11.67 -0.36 -27.96
C ASP A 483 12.59 -0.57 -26.74
N THR A 484 12.68 -1.81 -26.25
CA THR A 484 13.48 -2.18 -25.08
C THR A 484 14.89 -2.68 -25.42
N SER A 485 15.13 -3.05 -26.68
CA SER A 485 16.45 -3.47 -27.12
C SER A 485 17.33 -2.23 -27.34
N THR A 486 18.40 -2.12 -26.57
CA THR A 486 19.48 -1.17 -26.85
C THR A 486 20.11 -1.59 -28.19
N LYS A 487 19.72 -0.97 -29.28
CA LYS A 487 20.40 -1.14 -30.56
C LYS A 487 21.73 -0.43 -30.46
N VAL A 488 22.78 -1.19 -30.21
CA VAL A 488 24.13 -0.70 -30.36
C VAL A 488 24.42 -0.62 -31.86
N GLY A 489 24.32 0.56 -32.43
CA GLY A 489 24.75 0.84 -33.80
C GLY A 489 26.23 1.23 -33.78
N VAL A 490 26.96 0.76 -34.77
CA VAL A 490 28.32 1.29 -35.06
C VAL A 490 28.16 2.34 -36.16
N LYS A 491 28.44 3.60 -35.86
CA LYS A 491 28.56 4.65 -36.86
C LYS A 491 30.03 4.81 -37.23
N GLU A 492 30.30 4.87 -38.52
CA GLU A 492 31.63 5.33 -38.98
C GLU A 492 31.65 6.84 -38.97
N ASP A 493 32.50 7.40 -38.15
CA ASP A 493 32.85 8.81 -38.15
C ASP A 493 34.25 8.99 -38.79
N LYS A 494 34.63 10.24 -39.16
CA LYS A 494 35.93 10.54 -39.76
C LYS A 494 37.13 10.12 -38.91
N ALA A 495 36.92 9.75 -37.67
CA ALA A 495 37.91 9.23 -36.74
C ALA A 495 37.87 7.71 -36.52
N GLY A 496 37.00 6.96 -37.23
CA GLY A 496 36.81 5.50 -37.05
C GLY A 496 35.46 5.11 -36.50
N PRO A 497 35.19 3.81 -36.32
CA PRO A 497 33.90 3.32 -35.84
C PRO A 497 33.65 3.75 -34.40
N THR A 498 32.54 4.45 -34.15
CA THR A 498 32.04 4.82 -32.83
C THR A 498 30.74 4.09 -32.49
N LEU A 499 30.58 3.71 -31.24
CA LEU A 499 29.35 3.10 -30.71
C LEU A 499 28.26 4.18 -30.59
N ASP A 500 27.16 4.01 -31.38
CA ASP A 500 25.97 4.84 -31.25
C ASP A 500 24.97 4.16 -30.31
N THR A 501 24.84 4.71 -29.11
CA THR A 501 23.90 4.26 -28.09
C THR A 501 22.52 4.91 -28.21
N GLN A 502 22.31 5.78 -29.21
CA GLN A 502 21.06 6.51 -29.43
C GLN A 502 20.46 6.18 -30.81
N ALA A 503 19.74 5.07 -30.93
CA ALA A 503 18.88 4.82 -32.07
C ALA A 503 17.47 5.32 -31.78
N SER A 504 17.18 6.58 -32.06
CA SER A 504 15.86 7.19 -31.94
C SER A 504 14.94 6.75 -33.10
N GLY A 505 13.77 6.23 -32.75
CA GLY A 505 12.63 6.01 -33.67
C GLY A 505 11.90 7.32 -33.99
N LYS A 506 11.23 7.34 -35.12
CA LYS A 506 10.64 8.53 -35.77
C LYS A 506 9.33 8.98 -35.11
N GLY A 507 9.22 10.32 -34.95
CA GLY A 507 8.08 11.23 -35.17
C GLY A 507 6.76 11.10 -34.41
N PRO A 508 6.10 12.23 -34.15
CA PRO A 508 4.98 12.32 -33.20
C PRO A 508 3.65 11.80 -33.79
N SER A 509 2.86 11.11 -32.98
CA SER A 509 1.52 10.67 -33.32
C SER A 509 0.41 11.40 -32.51
N LEU A 510 -0.79 11.29 -33.00
CA LEU A 510 -2.03 12.00 -32.61
C LEU A 510 -2.51 11.81 -31.16
N ALA A 511 -1.79 11.06 -30.33
CA ALA A 511 -2.16 10.76 -28.93
C ALA A 511 -2.00 11.96 -27.96
N LYS A 512 -1.40 13.06 -28.39
CA LYS A 512 -1.15 14.24 -27.55
C LYS A 512 -2.45 14.95 -27.09
N ALA A 513 -3.54 14.79 -27.81
CA ALA A 513 -4.83 15.42 -27.48
C ALA A 513 -5.62 14.68 -26.38
N ALA A 514 -5.30 13.42 -26.08
CA ALA A 514 -5.99 12.64 -25.04
C ALA A 514 -5.35 12.79 -23.64
N LEU A 515 -4.16 13.39 -23.56
CA LEU A 515 -3.38 13.51 -22.30
C LEU A 515 -3.75 14.74 -21.47
N ASP A 516 -4.53 15.68 -21.99
CA ASP A 516 -4.81 16.98 -21.36
C ASP A 516 -6.14 17.04 -20.58
N THR A 517 -6.66 15.90 -20.13
CA THR A 517 -7.84 15.87 -19.27
C THR A 517 -7.43 15.78 -17.80
N GLY A 518 -6.88 16.89 -17.31
CA GLY A 518 -6.28 17.04 -16.01
C GLY A 518 -7.18 16.80 -14.81
N GLY A 519 -7.07 15.62 -14.21
CA GLY A 519 -7.46 15.35 -12.85
C GLY A 519 -6.46 14.37 -12.24
N PRO A 520 -6.24 14.37 -10.90
CA PRO A 520 -5.36 13.39 -10.29
C PRO A 520 -5.92 11.98 -10.52
N VAL A 521 -5.09 11.08 -11.02
CA VAL A 521 -5.44 9.66 -11.18
C VAL A 521 -5.76 9.09 -9.80
N SER A 522 -6.93 8.43 -9.67
CA SER A 522 -7.29 7.77 -8.42
C SER A 522 -6.27 6.68 -8.07
N ARG A 523 -5.83 6.68 -6.81
CA ARG A 523 -4.92 5.68 -6.26
C ARG A 523 -5.65 4.43 -5.76
N GLY A 524 -6.97 4.38 -5.88
CA GLY A 524 -7.81 3.24 -5.48
C GLY A 524 -8.49 3.37 -4.12
N TYR A 525 -8.15 4.34 -3.29
CA TYR A 525 -8.73 4.49 -1.95
C TYR A 525 -10.23 4.79 -1.96
N THR A 526 -10.67 5.69 -2.84
CA THR A 526 -12.09 6.03 -2.97
C THR A 526 -12.88 4.83 -3.48
N GLU A 527 -12.38 4.18 -4.53
CA GLU A 527 -13.01 3.01 -5.15
C GLU A 527 -13.09 1.82 -4.19
N GLU A 528 -12.10 1.65 -3.33
CA GLU A 528 -12.09 0.62 -2.29
C GLU A 528 -13.21 0.84 -1.27
N ILE A 529 -13.32 2.06 -0.73
CA ILE A 529 -14.34 2.41 0.26
C ILE A 529 -15.75 2.34 -0.35
N GLU A 530 -15.93 2.82 -1.60
CA GLU A 530 -17.19 2.73 -2.32
C GLU A 530 -17.62 1.27 -2.53
N HIS A 531 -16.69 0.41 -2.99
CA HIS A 531 -16.99 -1.00 -3.19
C HIS A 531 -17.29 -1.71 -1.87
N TRP A 532 -16.53 -1.44 -0.80
CA TRP A 532 -16.78 -1.98 0.52
C TRP A 532 -18.18 -1.61 1.04
N ALA A 533 -18.59 -0.33 0.92
CA ALA A 533 -19.93 0.11 1.28
C ALA A 533 -21.00 -0.54 0.42
N TRP A 534 -20.76 -0.68 -0.88
CA TRP A 534 -21.65 -1.40 -1.80
C TRP A 534 -21.80 -2.87 -1.42
N CYS A 535 -20.72 -3.57 -1.07
CA CYS A 535 -20.76 -4.97 -0.61
C CYS A 535 -21.62 -5.11 0.65
N ILE A 536 -21.52 -4.18 1.58
CA ILE A 536 -22.34 -4.18 2.81
C ILE A 536 -23.82 -3.99 2.48
N ARG A 537 -24.16 -3.00 1.67
CA ARG A 537 -25.54 -2.71 1.28
C ARG A 537 -26.20 -3.84 0.47
N ASN A 538 -25.39 -4.64 -0.24
CA ASN A 538 -25.85 -5.81 -1.01
C ASN A 538 -25.80 -7.12 -0.23
N ASN A 539 -25.37 -7.10 1.04
CA ASN A 539 -25.12 -8.31 1.83
C ASN A 539 -24.22 -9.32 1.09
N ALA A 540 -23.11 -8.82 0.55
CA ALA A 540 -22.17 -9.54 -0.31
C ALA A 540 -20.77 -9.66 0.35
N PRO A 541 -20.62 -10.43 1.44
CA PRO A 541 -19.39 -10.46 2.25
C PRO A 541 -18.17 -11.01 1.50
N ASP A 542 -18.37 -11.80 0.46
CA ASP A 542 -17.30 -12.44 -0.34
C ASP A 542 -16.89 -11.62 -1.58
N GLN A 543 -17.45 -10.43 -1.77
CA GLN A 543 -17.23 -9.63 -2.97
C GLN A 543 -16.10 -8.58 -2.87
N PRO A 544 -15.62 -8.11 -1.68
CA PRO A 544 -14.49 -7.20 -1.67
C PRO A 544 -13.30 -7.76 -2.46
N ARG A 545 -12.67 -6.94 -3.31
CA ARG A 545 -11.53 -7.38 -4.13
C ARG A 545 -10.34 -7.82 -3.27
N CYS A 546 -10.12 -7.13 -2.14
CA CYS A 546 -9.17 -7.55 -1.12
C CYS A 546 -9.89 -8.01 0.14
N ARG A 547 -10.64 -9.14 0.02
CA ARG A 547 -11.24 -9.83 1.15
C ARG A 547 -10.21 -10.64 1.94
N ALA A 548 -10.62 -11.21 3.05
CA ALA A 548 -9.74 -11.88 4.00
C ALA A 548 -8.78 -12.92 3.38
N GLU A 549 -9.24 -13.75 2.43
CA GLU A 549 -8.42 -14.78 1.79
C GLU A 549 -7.33 -14.16 0.90
N ILE A 550 -7.65 -13.07 0.20
CA ILE A 550 -6.69 -12.36 -0.65
C ILE A 550 -5.65 -11.66 0.24
N ALA A 551 -6.10 -10.94 1.26
CA ALA A 551 -5.23 -10.22 2.19
C ALA A 551 -4.35 -11.15 3.03
N LEU A 552 -4.84 -12.35 3.39
CA LEU A 552 -4.02 -13.39 4.02
C LEU A 552 -2.83 -13.75 3.12
N GLY A 553 -3.05 -13.87 1.80
CA GLY A 553 -1.99 -14.13 0.85
C GLY A 553 -0.87 -13.08 0.91
N ASP A 554 -1.23 -11.80 0.97
CA ASP A 554 -0.27 -10.69 1.07
C ASP A 554 0.46 -10.69 2.43
N ALA A 555 -0.28 -10.96 3.51
CA ALA A 555 0.29 -11.05 4.84
C ALA A 555 1.30 -12.21 4.95
N VAL A 556 0.97 -13.39 4.42
CA VAL A 556 1.87 -14.54 4.40
C VAL A 556 3.16 -14.22 3.65
N ILE A 557 3.07 -13.60 2.47
CA ILE A 557 4.25 -13.24 1.67
C ILE A 557 5.16 -12.28 2.45
N ALA A 558 4.61 -11.22 3.03
CA ALA A 558 5.40 -10.22 3.75
C ALA A 558 5.98 -10.75 5.07
N LEU A 559 5.18 -11.48 5.85
CA LEU A 559 5.61 -12.00 7.16
C LEU A 559 6.57 -13.18 7.04
N ALA A 560 6.39 -14.07 6.06
CA ALA A 560 7.37 -15.12 5.77
C ALA A 560 8.73 -14.52 5.34
N CYS A 561 8.71 -13.38 4.66
CA CYS A 561 9.95 -12.67 4.31
C CYS A 561 10.67 -12.14 5.55
N ASN A 562 9.94 -11.63 6.55
CA ASN A 562 10.54 -11.27 7.84
C ASN A 562 11.24 -12.48 8.50
N VAL A 563 10.61 -13.66 8.48
CA VAL A 563 11.21 -14.90 8.99
C VAL A 563 12.49 -15.25 8.23
N ALA A 564 12.50 -15.13 6.90
CA ALA A 564 13.69 -15.38 6.10
C ALA A 564 14.83 -14.39 6.43
N ILE A 565 14.51 -13.10 6.61
CA ILE A 565 15.47 -12.07 7.02
C ILE A 565 16.05 -12.36 8.43
N ASP A 566 15.18 -12.68 9.40
CA ASP A 566 15.62 -13.00 10.76
C ASP A 566 16.48 -14.27 10.80
N ASN A 567 16.17 -15.27 9.97
CA ASN A 567 17.01 -16.46 9.80
C ASN A 567 18.38 -16.10 9.20
N ALA A 568 18.42 -15.22 8.19
CA ALA A 568 19.68 -14.76 7.60
C ALA A 568 20.55 -14.02 8.63
N LEU A 569 19.96 -13.13 9.41
CA LEU A 569 20.64 -12.40 10.50
C LEU A 569 21.15 -13.35 11.59
N ALA A 570 20.44 -14.43 11.86
CA ALA A 570 20.85 -15.48 12.80
C ALA A 570 21.87 -16.50 12.21
N GLY A 571 22.34 -16.31 10.98
CA GLY A 571 23.28 -17.21 10.30
C GLY A 571 22.69 -18.54 9.84
N LYS A 572 21.35 -18.68 9.81
CA LYS A 572 20.64 -19.89 9.38
C LYS A 572 20.32 -19.93 7.88
N GLY A 573 20.73 -18.88 7.14
CA GLY A 573 20.38 -18.69 5.74
C GLY A 573 19.01 -18.01 5.55
N GLY A 574 18.88 -17.25 4.47
CA GLY A 574 17.68 -16.44 4.16
C GLY A 574 16.71 -17.13 3.21
N TYR A 575 16.79 -18.44 3.03
CA TYR A 575 15.87 -19.21 2.17
C TYR A 575 14.67 -19.72 2.95
N LEU A 576 13.47 -19.59 2.36
CA LEU A 576 12.25 -20.17 2.89
C LEU A 576 11.40 -20.70 1.73
N GLN A 577 10.90 -21.93 1.86
CA GLN A 577 9.94 -22.53 0.96
C GLN A 577 8.52 -22.29 1.50
N PHE A 578 7.63 -21.81 0.65
CA PHE A 578 6.23 -21.58 1.00
C PHE A 578 5.44 -22.89 1.01
N LYS A 579 4.41 -22.94 1.86
CA LYS A 579 3.45 -24.04 1.96
C LYS A 579 2.06 -23.53 1.68
N GLU A 580 1.25 -24.28 0.94
CA GLU A 580 -0.14 -23.93 0.63
C GLU A 580 -1.03 -23.78 1.87
N GLU A 581 -0.76 -24.55 2.94
CA GLU A 581 -1.47 -24.49 4.22
C GLU A 581 -1.35 -23.12 4.90
N TRP A 582 -0.30 -22.37 4.61
CA TRP A 582 -0.15 -21.01 5.16
C TRP A 582 -1.19 -20.05 4.59
N TYR A 583 -1.64 -20.30 3.36
CA TYR A 583 -2.63 -19.48 2.64
C TYR A 583 -4.07 -19.95 2.87
N ASP A 584 -4.27 -21.13 3.44
CA ASP A 584 -5.60 -21.61 3.81
C ASP A 584 -6.03 -20.99 5.16
N ILE A 585 -7.11 -20.22 5.12
CA ILE A 585 -7.66 -19.55 6.30
C ILE A 585 -8.14 -20.56 7.37
N ASN A 586 -8.46 -21.80 6.99
CA ASN A 586 -8.93 -22.85 7.87
C ASN A 586 -7.79 -23.72 8.44
N SER A 587 -6.57 -23.64 7.88
CA SER A 587 -5.39 -24.31 8.42
C SER A 587 -4.81 -23.53 9.60
N ASP A 588 -4.25 -24.21 10.59
CA ASP A 588 -3.54 -23.60 11.73
C ASP A 588 -2.03 -23.41 11.47
N GLU A 589 -1.53 -23.88 10.33
CA GLU A 589 -0.12 -23.72 9.93
C GLU A 589 0.22 -22.26 9.63
N THR A 590 1.35 -21.79 10.13
CA THR A 590 1.86 -20.42 9.94
C THR A 590 3.35 -20.41 9.61
N PRO A 591 3.86 -19.46 8.80
CA PRO A 591 5.29 -19.36 8.52
C PRO A 591 6.09 -18.73 9.65
N ASP A 592 5.46 -17.89 10.46
CA ASP A 592 6.07 -17.03 11.49
C ASP A 592 6.05 -17.66 12.88
N GLY A 593 5.63 -18.93 12.99
CA GLY A 593 5.56 -19.67 14.24
C GLY A 593 4.45 -19.20 15.19
N SER A 594 3.58 -18.29 14.75
CA SER A 594 2.41 -17.87 15.52
C SER A 594 1.41 -19.03 15.67
N SER A 595 0.77 -19.12 16.82
CA SER A 595 -0.21 -20.17 17.12
C SER A 595 -1.63 -19.60 17.10
N VAL A 596 -2.46 -20.11 16.20
CA VAL A 596 -3.87 -19.71 16.09
C VAL A 596 -4.61 -19.92 17.42
N LYS A 597 -4.33 -21.01 18.13
CA LYS A 597 -4.91 -21.28 19.45
C LYS A 597 -4.47 -20.24 20.49
N GLN A 598 -3.18 -19.98 20.58
CA GLN A 598 -2.62 -19.03 21.55
C GLN A 598 -3.09 -17.60 21.26
N GLU A 599 -3.10 -17.17 20.02
CA GLU A 599 -3.61 -15.86 19.63
C GLU A 599 -5.09 -15.71 19.96
N ASN A 600 -5.90 -16.74 19.72
CA ASN A 600 -7.31 -16.72 20.07
C ASN A 600 -7.53 -16.59 21.60
N GLU A 601 -6.75 -17.31 22.42
CA GLU A 601 -6.79 -17.20 23.87
C GLU A 601 -6.37 -15.80 24.34
N THR A 602 -5.30 -15.23 23.78
CA THR A 602 -4.80 -13.87 24.07
C THR A 602 -5.83 -12.80 23.74
N LEU A 603 -6.45 -12.90 22.55
CA LEU A 603 -7.46 -11.95 22.09
C LEU A 603 -8.80 -12.09 22.84
N GLN A 604 -9.10 -13.27 23.43
CA GLN A 604 -10.26 -13.47 24.29
C GLN A 604 -10.04 -12.90 25.71
N ALA A 605 -8.81 -12.96 26.22
CA ALA A 605 -8.45 -12.38 27.51
C ALA A 605 -8.51 -10.84 27.51
N GLY A 606 -8.54 -10.23 26.34
CA GLY A 606 -8.53 -8.78 26.13
C GLY A 606 -7.10 -8.22 26.13
N LEU A 607 -6.95 -7.05 25.55
CA LEU A 607 -5.76 -6.22 25.77
C LEU A 607 -5.83 -5.75 27.24
N SER A 608 -5.25 -6.54 28.16
CA SER A 608 -5.07 -6.17 29.54
C SER A 608 -3.94 -5.17 29.71
#